data_61df40276cb8608145ff21d951e8adb2
#
_entry.id   61df40276cb8608145ff21d951e8adb2
#
_cell.length_a   1.000
_cell.length_b   1.000
_cell.length_c   1.000
_cell.angle_alpha   90.00
_cell.angle_beta   90.00
_cell.angle_gamma   90.00
#
_symmetry.space_group_name_H-M   'P 1'
#
loop_
_entity.id
_entity.type
_entity.pdbx_description
1 polymer ?
#
loop_
_entity_poly.entity_id
_entity_poly.type
_entity_poly.pdbx_seq_one_letter_code
_entity_poly.pdbx_strand_id
1 'polypeptide(L)'
;MKINRINRTGAKSRALRYGSVSAALSILLIAAVILVNVIFSMLADKYLWYVDMTKADLYTLSDACFDLLSNVTEDVTIYFCDQPDNLEDNTTQRYVHHTALELANKFPNVHIKYLDIWKNPSSVDKFKRSSDESIYSTSVIFESGTEWATYALRSFFTFNTTTDTEPWAYSGEKTFSSAILSVTKAESPIACITQNHGETFNSDASALLDVLVETGYRIQPINLATEEIPEECRLMVVYNPTDDFLVKEEGISDISEISKLDVFLDGLNAMMVFMSPDNPKLPHFEEYLEEWGIKFLRYTDPADGREYSAKVKDSQNALTQDGLTIIGDYTTSGLGASIHKDMRAYGTPAKVVFKNVMPIVYPDTYQIVTYHPEDNPESSGTTEQFTYGTYMSSAGVNRDIYDVFTSYPTAETVANGKTIGSANETDKYRLMTVTREQRMIDNSNADSSYVWACGSIDFAKNVFLQSNTYGNTDLLMYSMHTMGKEFVPVGLELKIFDNTKIEGLTTAAADQYTWTLIILPAAITFVVGSVVIIRRKYS
;
A
#
# COMPACT_ATOMS: atom_id res chain seq x y z
N MET A 1 -92.77 -17.69 -42.76
CA MET A 1 -91.38 -17.18 -42.85
C MET A 1 -90.69 -17.46 -41.52
N LYS A 2 -89.88 -18.54 -41.42
CA LYS A 2 -89.18 -18.95 -40.19
C LYS A 2 -87.77 -18.32 -40.21
N ILE A 3 -87.48 -17.43 -39.33
CA ILE A 3 -86.20 -16.83 -39.17
C ILE A 3 -85.34 -17.76 -38.31
N ASN A 4 -84.30 -18.40 -38.94
CA ASN A 4 -83.31 -19.22 -38.24
C ASN A 4 -82.50 -18.35 -37.27
N ARG A 5 -82.69 -18.57 -35.96
CA ARG A 5 -81.77 -18.03 -34.91
C ARG A 5 -80.46 -18.85 -34.95
N ILE A 6 -79.46 -18.29 -35.58
CA ILE A 6 -78.12 -18.89 -35.60
C ILE A 6 -77.60 -18.87 -34.14
N ASN A 7 -77.23 -20.08 -33.72
CA ASN A 7 -76.70 -20.34 -32.35
C ASN A 7 -75.40 -19.64 -32.11
N ARG A 8 -75.48 -18.41 -31.58
CA ARG A 8 -74.27 -17.56 -31.17
C ARG A 8 -73.56 -18.02 -29.88
N THR A 9 -74.11 -18.99 -29.15
CA THR A 9 -73.55 -19.50 -27.88
C THR A 9 -72.39 -20.46 -28.07
N GLY A 10 -72.31 -21.25 -29.12
CA GLY A 10 -71.19 -22.15 -29.37
C GLY A 10 -69.90 -21.49 -29.83
N ALA A 11 -70.03 -20.34 -30.54
CA ALA A 11 -68.85 -19.61 -31.00
C ALA A 11 -68.15 -18.79 -29.82
N LYS A 12 -68.95 -18.24 -28.92
CA LYS A 12 -68.44 -17.56 -27.73
C LYS A 12 -67.75 -18.51 -26.75
N SER A 13 -68.25 -19.71 -26.54
CA SER A 13 -67.63 -20.72 -25.66
C SER A 13 -66.32 -21.28 -26.22
N ARG A 14 -66.21 -21.45 -27.54
CA ARG A 14 -64.94 -21.81 -28.20
C ARG A 14 -63.92 -20.70 -28.15
N ALA A 15 -64.31 -19.46 -28.41
CA ALA A 15 -63.41 -18.31 -28.32
C ALA A 15 -62.89 -18.09 -26.89
N LEU A 16 -63.74 -18.25 -25.86
CA LEU A 16 -63.32 -18.20 -24.46
C LEU A 16 -62.37 -19.35 -24.10
N ARG A 17 -62.61 -20.55 -24.57
CA ARG A 17 -61.75 -21.72 -24.30
C ARG A 17 -60.38 -21.61 -24.98
N TYR A 18 -60.35 -21.18 -26.24
CA TYR A 18 -59.05 -20.95 -26.93
C TYR A 18 -58.34 -19.71 -26.38
N GLY A 19 -59.03 -18.67 -25.99
CA GLY A 19 -58.46 -17.49 -25.35
C GLY A 19 -57.83 -17.79 -23.98
N SER A 20 -58.55 -18.57 -23.14
CA SER A 20 -57.99 -18.98 -21.82
C SER A 20 -56.79 -19.93 -21.94
N VAL A 21 -56.78 -20.87 -22.88
CA VAL A 21 -55.64 -21.74 -23.14
C VAL A 21 -54.46 -20.93 -23.68
N SER A 22 -54.69 -19.98 -24.59
CA SER A 22 -53.63 -19.07 -25.09
C SER A 22 -53.07 -18.19 -23.99
N ALA A 23 -53.92 -17.63 -23.12
CA ALA A 23 -53.47 -16.86 -21.97
C ALA A 23 -52.67 -17.69 -20.97
N ALA A 24 -53.12 -18.91 -20.67
CA ALA A 24 -52.40 -19.84 -19.80
C ALA A 24 -51.01 -20.23 -20.37
N LEU A 25 -50.96 -20.54 -21.70
CA LEU A 25 -49.68 -20.81 -22.37
C LEU A 25 -48.75 -19.59 -22.37
N SER A 26 -49.27 -18.38 -22.55
CA SER A 26 -48.47 -17.15 -22.48
C SER A 26 -47.92 -16.92 -21.10
N ILE A 27 -48.72 -17.11 -20.04
CA ILE A 27 -48.27 -17.02 -18.65
C ILE A 27 -47.20 -18.07 -18.35
N LEU A 28 -47.39 -19.32 -18.82
CA LEU A 28 -46.43 -20.38 -18.62
C LEU A 28 -45.13 -20.13 -19.37
N LEU A 29 -45.17 -19.55 -20.56
CA LEU A 29 -44.00 -19.13 -21.32
C LEU A 29 -43.23 -18.03 -20.59
N ILE A 30 -43.93 -17.00 -20.08
CA ILE A 30 -43.32 -15.94 -19.31
C ILE A 30 -42.66 -16.48 -18.03
N ALA A 31 -43.36 -17.34 -17.30
CA ALA A 31 -42.82 -17.99 -16.12
C ALA A 31 -41.58 -18.85 -16.44
N ALA A 32 -41.58 -19.57 -17.56
CA ALA A 32 -40.43 -20.34 -18.02
C ALA A 32 -39.25 -19.44 -18.37
N VAL A 33 -39.45 -18.30 -19.05
CA VAL A 33 -38.41 -17.32 -19.38
C VAL A 33 -37.82 -16.72 -18.11
N ILE A 34 -38.66 -16.37 -17.15
CA ILE A 34 -38.19 -15.82 -15.85
C ILE A 34 -37.34 -16.89 -15.11
N LEU A 35 -37.82 -18.14 -15.06
CA LEU A 35 -37.12 -19.24 -14.41
C LEU A 35 -35.75 -19.51 -15.07
N VAL A 36 -35.71 -19.57 -16.41
CA VAL A 36 -34.44 -19.73 -17.15
C VAL A 36 -33.48 -18.56 -16.86
N ASN A 37 -34.00 -17.34 -16.85
CA ASN A 37 -33.17 -16.16 -16.55
C ASN A 37 -32.60 -16.20 -15.12
N VAL A 38 -33.42 -16.56 -14.13
CA VAL A 38 -32.96 -16.71 -12.74
C VAL A 38 -31.91 -17.80 -12.61
N ILE A 39 -32.14 -18.97 -13.22
CA ILE A 39 -31.18 -20.09 -13.21
C ILE A 39 -29.86 -19.65 -13.91
N PHE A 40 -29.98 -18.99 -15.05
CA PHE A 40 -28.82 -18.53 -15.81
C PHE A 40 -28.03 -17.48 -15.03
N SER A 41 -28.68 -16.50 -14.37
CA SER A 41 -28.03 -15.53 -13.50
C SER A 41 -27.32 -16.22 -12.33
N MET A 42 -27.99 -17.13 -11.63
CA MET A 42 -27.38 -17.88 -10.53
C MET A 42 -26.15 -18.69 -10.96
N LEU A 43 -26.18 -19.28 -12.16
CA LEU A 43 -25.05 -20.02 -12.72
C LEU A 43 -23.93 -19.04 -13.16
N ALA A 44 -24.28 -17.93 -13.78
CA ALA A 44 -23.35 -16.91 -14.20
C ALA A 44 -22.59 -16.33 -13.00
N ASP A 45 -23.29 -16.02 -11.92
CA ASP A 45 -22.68 -15.53 -10.67
C ASP A 45 -21.78 -16.60 -10.01
N LYS A 46 -22.27 -17.86 -9.96
CA LYS A 46 -21.52 -18.95 -9.34
C LYS A 46 -20.25 -19.34 -10.10
N TYR A 47 -20.27 -19.30 -11.44
CA TYR A 47 -19.16 -19.70 -12.29
C TYR A 47 -18.44 -18.52 -12.93
N LEU A 48 -18.74 -17.29 -12.49
CA LEU A 48 -18.15 -16.05 -13.00
C LEU A 48 -18.23 -15.94 -14.53
N TRP A 49 -19.40 -16.31 -15.10
CA TRP A 49 -19.64 -16.26 -16.56
C TRP A 49 -19.93 -14.82 -17.02
N TYR A 50 -18.97 -13.95 -16.86
CA TYR A 50 -19.02 -12.59 -17.39
C TYR A 50 -17.78 -12.33 -18.24
N VAL A 51 -17.92 -11.41 -19.17
CA VAL A 51 -16.82 -10.92 -19.99
C VAL A 51 -16.40 -9.59 -19.41
N ASP A 52 -15.13 -9.49 -19.04
CA ASP A 52 -14.58 -8.22 -18.63
C ASP A 52 -14.56 -7.28 -19.84
N MET A 53 -15.30 -6.18 -19.75
CA MET A 53 -15.40 -5.17 -20.81
C MET A 53 -14.58 -3.90 -20.45
N THR A 54 -13.84 -3.93 -19.36
CA THR A 54 -12.92 -2.84 -19.00
C THR A 54 -11.70 -2.88 -19.91
N LYS A 55 -11.14 -1.73 -20.25
CA LYS A 55 -9.95 -1.68 -21.13
C LYS A 55 -8.69 -2.22 -20.45
N ALA A 56 -8.67 -2.22 -19.12
CA ALA A 56 -7.53 -2.64 -18.31
C ALA A 56 -7.71 -4.04 -17.72
N ASP A 57 -8.69 -4.80 -18.19
CA ASP A 57 -9.01 -6.15 -17.68
C ASP A 57 -9.07 -6.20 -16.14
N LEU A 58 -9.83 -5.24 -15.55
CA LEU A 58 -9.86 -5.00 -14.10
C LEU A 58 -10.33 -6.21 -13.29
N TYR A 59 -11.14 -7.08 -13.89
CA TYR A 59 -11.76 -8.24 -13.26
C TYR A 59 -11.16 -9.59 -13.70
N THR A 60 -10.11 -9.58 -14.54
CA THR A 60 -9.46 -10.79 -15.05
C THR A 60 -8.04 -10.87 -14.52
N LEU A 61 -7.59 -12.04 -14.07
CA LEU A 61 -6.21 -12.24 -13.64
C LEU A 61 -5.27 -12.37 -14.85
N SER A 62 -4.09 -11.77 -14.74
CA SER A 62 -3.03 -11.86 -15.74
C SER A 62 -2.34 -13.24 -15.74
N ASP A 63 -1.77 -13.63 -16.88
CA ASP A 63 -0.99 -14.86 -16.97
C ASP A 63 0.20 -14.84 -16.01
N ALA A 64 0.83 -13.67 -15.79
CA ALA A 64 1.91 -13.50 -14.83
C ALA A 64 1.48 -13.82 -13.38
N CYS A 65 0.25 -13.44 -12.99
CA CYS A 65 -0.31 -13.82 -11.68
C CYS A 65 -0.50 -15.34 -11.57
N PHE A 66 -0.94 -15.99 -12.65
CA PHE A 66 -1.07 -17.45 -12.68
C PHE A 66 0.25 -18.16 -12.54
N ASP A 67 1.25 -17.77 -13.32
CA ASP A 67 2.59 -18.39 -13.29
C ASP A 67 3.20 -18.27 -11.90
N LEU A 68 3.06 -17.10 -11.29
CA LEU A 68 3.60 -16.82 -9.96
C LEU A 68 2.96 -17.67 -8.86
N LEU A 69 1.63 -17.81 -8.85
CA LEU A 69 0.92 -18.53 -7.81
C LEU A 69 0.80 -20.06 -8.09
N SER A 70 1.19 -20.52 -9.28
CA SER A 70 1.09 -21.93 -9.67
C SER A 70 1.89 -22.89 -8.81
N ASN A 71 2.95 -22.40 -8.17
CA ASN A 71 3.82 -23.18 -7.28
C ASN A 71 3.33 -23.22 -5.83
N VAL A 72 2.31 -22.43 -5.47
CA VAL A 72 1.74 -22.42 -4.12
C VAL A 72 0.83 -23.62 -3.95
N THR A 73 1.19 -24.52 -3.05
CA THR A 73 0.46 -25.77 -2.77
C THR A 73 -0.32 -25.74 -1.45
N GLU A 74 0.01 -24.80 -0.59
CA GLU A 74 -0.61 -24.61 0.72
C GLU A 74 -2.02 -24.05 0.58
N ASP A 75 -2.91 -24.48 1.49
CA ASP A 75 -4.26 -23.93 1.57
C ASP A 75 -4.21 -22.48 2.11
N VAL A 76 -4.80 -21.56 1.36
CA VAL A 76 -4.92 -20.15 1.75
C VAL A 76 -6.39 -19.79 1.92
N THR A 77 -6.71 -19.18 3.04
CA THR A 77 -8.04 -18.61 3.27
C THR A 77 -7.97 -17.09 3.28
N ILE A 78 -8.76 -16.46 2.41
CA ILE A 78 -8.93 -15.01 2.33
C ILE A 78 -10.20 -14.65 3.07
N TYR A 79 -10.09 -13.83 4.11
CA TYR A 79 -11.23 -13.36 4.88
C TYR A 79 -11.53 -11.91 4.52
N PHE A 80 -12.77 -11.66 4.14
CA PHE A 80 -13.33 -10.32 4.09
C PHE A 80 -14.04 -10.02 5.41
N CYS A 81 -13.79 -8.85 5.97
CA CYS A 81 -14.34 -8.43 7.27
C CYS A 81 -15.75 -7.82 7.16
N ASP A 82 -16.46 -8.08 6.05
CA ASP A 82 -17.84 -7.68 5.81
C ASP A 82 -18.59 -8.76 5.01
N GLN A 83 -19.88 -8.57 4.84
CA GLN A 83 -20.74 -9.48 4.08
C GLN A 83 -20.62 -9.23 2.56
N PRO A 84 -20.84 -10.26 1.71
CA PRO A 84 -20.72 -10.14 0.26
C PRO A 84 -21.55 -9.00 -0.35
N ASP A 85 -22.78 -8.83 0.12
CA ASP A 85 -23.69 -7.79 -0.40
C ASP A 85 -23.12 -6.38 -0.19
N ASN A 86 -22.50 -6.12 0.98
CA ASN A 86 -21.88 -4.83 1.27
C ASN A 86 -20.62 -4.60 0.42
N LEU A 87 -19.86 -5.66 0.14
CA LEU A 87 -18.67 -5.58 -0.71
C LEU A 87 -19.04 -5.24 -2.15
N GLU A 88 -20.15 -5.77 -2.65
CA GLU A 88 -20.65 -5.50 -4.00
C GLU A 88 -21.26 -4.09 -4.15
N ASP A 89 -21.81 -3.53 -3.07
CA ASP A 89 -22.38 -2.18 -3.08
C ASP A 89 -21.31 -1.08 -3.12
N ASN A 90 -20.08 -1.37 -2.70
CA ASN A 90 -18.95 -0.44 -2.69
C ASN A 90 -18.03 -0.67 -3.90
N THR A 91 -17.84 0.35 -4.73
CA THR A 91 -17.10 0.22 -6.00
C THR A 91 -15.64 -0.25 -5.79
N THR A 92 -14.95 0.28 -4.78
CA THR A 92 -13.56 -0.11 -4.50
C THR A 92 -13.47 -1.51 -3.88
N GLN A 93 -14.33 -1.85 -2.93
CA GLN A 93 -14.37 -3.18 -2.34
C GLN A 93 -14.74 -4.24 -3.36
N ARG A 94 -15.61 -3.92 -4.32
CA ARG A 94 -16.00 -4.82 -5.41
C ARG A 94 -14.80 -5.28 -6.24
N TYR A 95 -13.86 -4.40 -6.61
CA TYR A 95 -12.66 -4.82 -7.35
C TYR A 95 -11.84 -5.85 -6.58
N VAL A 96 -11.63 -5.61 -5.30
CA VAL A 96 -10.85 -6.51 -4.43
C VAL A 96 -11.59 -7.83 -4.24
N HIS A 97 -12.90 -7.80 -4.02
CA HIS A 97 -13.73 -8.98 -3.86
C HIS A 97 -13.73 -9.85 -5.12
N HIS A 98 -13.91 -9.26 -6.31
CA HIS A 98 -13.89 -9.98 -7.57
C HIS A 98 -12.52 -10.60 -7.87
N THR A 99 -11.42 -9.92 -7.60
CA THR A 99 -10.08 -10.52 -7.74
C THR A 99 -9.92 -11.75 -6.85
N ALA A 100 -10.40 -11.70 -5.60
CA ALA A 100 -10.38 -12.85 -4.71
C ALA A 100 -11.25 -14.00 -5.22
N LEU A 101 -12.46 -13.72 -5.75
CA LEU A 101 -13.34 -14.72 -6.36
C LEU A 101 -12.67 -15.40 -7.56
N GLU A 102 -11.99 -14.62 -8.42
CA GLU A 102 -11.28 -15.16 -9.57
C GLU A 102 -10.10 -16.03 -9.14
N LEU A 103 -9.33 -15.60 -8.11
CA LEU A 103 -8.27 -16.42 -7.52
C LEU A 103 -8.83 -17.75 -6.98
N ALA A 104 -9.90 -17.72 -6.20
CA ALA A 104 -10.52 -18.93 -5.65
C ALA A 104 -11.13 -19.83 -6.73
N ASN A 105 -11.57 -19.26 -7.86
CA ASN A 105 -12.06 -20.04 -9.00
C ASN A 105 -10.94 -20.76 -9.76
N LYS A 106 -9.77 -20.14 -9.83
CA LYS A 106 -8.61 -20.66 -10.58
C LYS A 106 -7.69 -21.54 -9.74
N PHE A 107 -7.54 -21.24 -8.46
CA PHE A 107 -6.66 -21.97 -7.55
C PHE A 107 -7.50 -22.74 -6.52
N PRO A 108 -7.57 -24.08 -6.61
CA PRO A 108 -8.42 -24.90 -5.73
C PRO A 108 -8.01 -24.87 -4.25
N ASN A 109 -6.79 -24.44 -3.95
CA ASN A 109 -6.24 -24.24 -2.62
C ASN A 109 -6.51 -22.83 -2.05
N VAL A 110 -7.18 -21.93 -2.80
CA VAL A 110 -7.56 -20.60 -2.34
C VAL A 110 -9.05 -20.60 -1.95
N HIS A 111 -9.35 -20.22 -0.72
CA HIS A 111 -10.69 -20.23 -0.17
C HIS A 111 -11.09 -18.84 0.31
N ILE A 112 -12.38 -18.49 0.19
CA ILE A 112 -12.90 -17.20 0.66
C ILE A 112 -13.87 -17.45 1.82
N LYS A 113 -13.76 -16.61 2.86
CA LYS A 113 -14.68 -16.57 4.00
C LYS A 113 -15.03 -15.12 4.34
N TYR A 114 -16.22 -14.95 4.92
CA TYR A 114 -16.74 -13.63 5.31
C TYR A 114 -16.94 -13.57 6.81
N LEU A 115 -16.41 -12.51 7.43
CA LEU A 115 -16.51 -12.24 8.86
C LEU A 115 -17.38 -10.98 9.04
N ASP A 116 -18.57 -11.15 9.60
CA ASP A 116 -19.44 -10.02 9.92
C ASP A 116 -18.97 -9.40 11.25
N ILE A 117 -17.99 -8.51 11.18
CA ILE A 117 -17.41 -7.89 12.38
C ILE A 117 -18.38 -6.92 13.07
N TRP A 118 -19.42 -6.46 12.37
CA TRP A 118 -20.46 -5.62 12.96
C TRP A 118 -21.36 -6.43 13.91
N LYS A 119 -21.66 -7.69 13.56
CA LYS A 119 -22.43 -8.60 14.41
C LYS A 119 -21.57 -9.35 15.42
N ASN A 120 -20.34 -9.69 15.04
CA ASN A 120 -19.41 -10.45 15.87
C ASN A 120 -17.99 -9.83 15.81
N PRO A 121 -17.73 -8.76 16.58
CA PRO A 121 -16.41 -8.12 16.60
C PRO A 121 -15.26 -9.06 17.03
N SER A 122 -15.55 -10.05 17.85
CA SER A 122 -14.53 -11.01 18.32
C SER A 122 -14.12 -12.04 17.28
N SER A 123 -14.79 -12.11 16.12
CA SER A 123 -14.44 -13.05 15.05
C SER A 123 -13.03 -12.82 14.47
N VAL A 124 -12.50 -11.62 14.63
CA VAL A 124 -11.16 -11.22 14.15
C VAL A 124 -10.10 -11.19 15.25
N ASP A 125 -10.44 -11.53 16.50
CA ASP A 125 -9.49 -11.41 17.62
C ASP A 125 -8.27 -12.33 17.46
N LYS A 126 -8.41 -13.47 16.78
CA LYS A 126 -7.29 -14.37 16.48
C LYS A 126 -6.27 -13.77 15.49
N PHE A 127 -6.66 -12.75 14.75
CA PHE A 127 -5.84 -12.05 13.77
C PHE A 127 -5.27 -10.73 14.29
N LYS A 128 -5.46 -10.46 15.57
CA LYS A 128 -4.85 -9.32 16.25
C LYS A 128 -3.57 -9.76 16.95
N ARG A 129 -2.53 -8.98 16.83
CA ARG A 129 -1.25 -9.23 17.48
C ARG A 129 -1.19 -8.62 18.88
N SER A 130 -1.97 -7.56 19.08
CA SER A 130 -2.19 -6.97 20.40
C SER A 130 -3.68 -6.75 20.65
N SER A 131 -4.07 -6.62 21.94
CA SER A 131 -5.45 -6.30 22.32
C SER A 131 -5.96 -4.97 21.74
N ASP A 132 -5.04 -4.11 21.36
CA ASP A 132 -5.30 -2.74 20.94
C ASP A 132 -5.33 -2.56 19.42
N GLU A 133 -4.99 -3.61 18.68
CA GLU A 133 -5.05 -3.61 17.21
C GLU A 133 -6.50 -3.59 16.73
N SER A 134 -6.79 -2.70 15.79
CA SER A 134 -8.11 -2.54 15.19
C SER A 134 -8.15 -3.13 13.79
N ILE A 135 -9.00 -4.12 13.56
CA ILE A 135 -9.33 -4.65 12.25
C ILE A 135 -10.66 -4.04 11.82
N TYR A 136 -10.69 -3.45 10.62
CA TYR A 136 -11.84 -2.74 10.09
C TYR A 136 -12.67 -3.62 9.13
N SER A 137 -13.92 -3.23 8.87
CA SER A 137 -14.78 -3.92 7.89
C SER A 137 -14.20 -3.90 6.47
N THR A 138 -13.31 -2.96 6.19
CA THR A 138 -12.61 -2.84 4.92
C THR A 138 -11.30 -3.64 4.86
N SER A 139 -10.90 -4.29 5.94
CA SER A 139 -9.67 -5.10 5.97
C SER A 139 -9.87 -6.44 5.27
N VAL A 140 -8.82 -6.91 4.62
CA VAL A 140 -8.73 -8.25 4.00
C VAL A 140 -7.63 -9.02 4.71
N ILE A 141 -7.94 -10.23 5.19
CA ILE A 141 -7.02 -11.06 5.96
C ILE A 141 -6.69 -12.32 5.15
N PHE A 142 -5.42 -12.67 5.11
CA PHE A 142 -4.91 -13.89 4.48
C PHE A 142 -4.42 -14.83 5.58
N GLU A 143 -4.77 -16.10 5.51
CA GLU A 143 -4.37 -17.12 6.50
C GLU A 143 -3.92 -18.38 5.77
N SER A 144 -2.76 -18.92 6.14
CA SER A 144 -2.29 -20.25 5.73
C SER A 144 -1.65 -20.95 6.91
N GLY A 145 -2.25 -22.05 7.36
CA GLY A 145 -1.80 -22.75 8.55
C GLY A 145 -1.86 -21.89 9.81
N THR A 146 -0.72 -21.52 10.36
CA THR A 146 -0.57 -20.63 11.53
C THR A 146 -0.19 -19.20 11.16
N GLU A 147 0.19 -18.97 9.92
CA GLU A 147 0.63 -17.65 9.43
C GLU A 147 -0.57 -16.86 8.91
N TRP A 148 -0.58 -15.57 9.15
CA TRP A 148 -1.60 -14.68 8.65
C TRP A 148 -1.07 -13.25 8.45
N ALA A 149 -1.72 -12.51 7.58
CA ALA A 149 -1.42 -11.11 7.31
C ALA A 149 -2.72 -10.34 7.06
N THR A 150 -2.76 -9.09 7.50
CA THR A 150 -3.92 -8.21 7.33
C THR A 150 -3.55 -7.03 6.45
N TYR A 151 -4.39 -6.75 5.45
CA TYR A 151 -4.22 -5.65 4.52
C TYR A 151 -5.41 -4.70 4.60
N ALA A 152 -5.14 -3.40 4.64
CA ALA A 152 -6.19 -2.40 4.48
C ALA A 152 -6.67 -2.36 3.01
N LEU A 153 -7.95 -2.03 2.78
CA LEU A 153 -8.51 -1.90 1.42
C LEU A 153 -7.64 -1.00 0.52
N ARG A 154 -7.09 0.05 1.09
CA ARG A 154 -6.28 1.02 0.35
C ARG A 154 -4.99 0.43 -0.22
N SER A 155 -4.43 -0.62 0.38
CA SER A 155 -3.24 -1.31 -0.11
C SER A 155 -3.42 -1.98 -1.48
N PHE A 156 -4.66 -2.16 -1.92
CA PHE A 156 -4.99 -2.72 -3.24
C PHE A 156 -5.08 -1.66 -4.35
N PHE A 157 -4.77 -0.40 -4.05
CA PHE A 157 -4.92 0.72 -4.99
C PHE A 157 -3.70 1.63 -4.97
N THR A 158 -3.49 2.31 -6.09
CA THR A 158 -2.45 3.33 -6.24
C THR A 158 -3.10 4.70 -6.45
N PHE A 159 -2.54 5.72 -5.81
CA PHE A 159 -3.05 7.10 -5.83
C PHE A 159 -1.98 8.04 -6.38
N ASN A 160 -2.36 9.03 -7.17
CA ASN A 160 -1.41 9.97 -7.79
C ASN A 160 -0.83 10.98 -6.79
N THR A 161 -1.66 11.48 -5.88
CA THR A 161 -1.25 12.48 -4.90
C THR A 161 -1.72 12.12 -3.49
N THR A 162 -1.14 12.80 -2.50
CA THR A 162 -1.49 12.62 -1.07
C THR A 162 -2.91 13.03 -0.73
N THR A 163 -3.52 13.88 -1.55
CA THR A 163 -4.87 14.42 -1.34
C THR A 163 -5.96 13.69 -2.11
N ASP A 164 -5.58 12.77 -3.02
CA ASP A 164 -6.56 12.06 -3.83
C ASP A 164 -7.33 11.04 -2.98
N THR A 165 -8.63 11.19 -2.99
CA THR A 165 -9.58 10.21 -2.43
C THR A 165 -9.94 9.12 -3.44
N GLU A 166 -9.69 9.36 -4.73
CA GLU A 166 -9.94 8.40 -5.81
C GLU A 166 -8.61 7.80 -6.28
N PRO A 167 -8.50 6.46 -6.35
CA PRO A 167 -7.30 5.81 -6.88
C PRO A 167 -7.22 6.00 -8.40
N TRP A 168 -6.01 6.12 -8.94
CA TRP A 168 -5.79 6.17 -10.39
C TRP A 168 -5.53 4.79 -11.01
N ALA A 169 -5.10 3.80 -10.19
CA ALA A 169 -4.86 2.44 -10.64
C ALA A 169 -5.23 1.41 -9.56
N TYR A 170 -5.54 0.21 -10.02
CA TYR A 170 -5.78 -0.96 -9.20
C TYR A 170 -4.53 -1.86 -9.19
N SER A 171 -4.03 -2.18 -8.02
CA SER A 171 -2.86 -3.04 -7.78
C SER A 171 -3.23 -4.39 -7.15
N GLY A 172 -4.48 -4.81 -7.29
CA GLY A 172 -5.01 -5.98 -6.59
C GLY A 172 -4.22 -7.25 -6.82
N GLU A 173 -3.89 -7.60 -8.07
CA GLU A 173 -3.11 -8.81 -8.36
C GLU A 173 -1.77 -8.84 -7.63
N LYS A 174 -1.08 -7.70 -7.62
CA LYS A 174 0.18 -7.54 -6.93
C LYS A 174 0.02 -7.76 -5.42
N THR A 175 -0.97 -7.11 -4.81
CA THR A 175 -1.21 -7.19 -3.37
C THR A 175 -1.67 -8.59 -2.95
N PHE A 176 -2.59 -9.21 -3.71
CA PHE A 176 -3.02 -10.59 -3.45
C PHE A 176 -1.87 -11.59 -3.57
N SER A 177 -1.08 -11.49 -4.64
CA SER A 177 0.07 -12.38 -4.84
C SER A 177 1.10 -12.24 -3.73
N SER A 178 1.47 -11.00 -3.38
CA SER A 178 2.38 -10.75 -2.25
C SER A 178 1.83 -11.31 -0.94
N ALA A 179 0.55 -11.10 -0.66
CA ALA A 179 -0.10 -11.59 0.56
C ALA A 179 -0.13 -13.13 0.61
N ILE A 180 -0.51 -13.79 -0.46
CA ILE A 180 -0.53 -15.27 -0.55
C ILE A 180 0.88 -15.83 -0.34
N LEU A 181 1.88 -15.29 -1.04
CA LEU A 181 3.25 -15.74 -0.91
C LEU A 181 3.82 -15.51 0.49
N SER A 182 3.48 -14.40 1.14
CA SER A 182 3.93 -14.10 2.50
C SER A 182 3.40 -15.09 3.53
N VAL A 183 2.13 -15.48 3.45
CA VAL A 183 1.53 -16.42 4.41
C VAL A 183 1.86 -17.89 4.11
N THR A 184 2.19 -18.23 2.85
CA THR A 184 2.61 -19.58 2.46
C THR A 184 4.11 -19.78 2.57
N LYS A 185 4.88 -18.71 2.80
CA LYS A 185 6.35 -18.72 2.88
C LYS A 185 7.03 -19.27 1.62
N ALA A 186 6.32 -19.31 0.52
CA ALA A 186 6.84 -19.87 -0.73
C ALA A 186 8.04 -19.08 -1.25
N GLU A 187 8.01 -17.73 -1.12
CA GLU A 187 9.10 -16.83 -1.54
C GLU A 187 9.06 -15.49 -0.79
N SER A 188 8.98 -15.49 0.56
CA SER A 188 9.05 -14.24 1.30
C SER A 188 10.46 -13.67 1.30
N PRO A 189 10.65 -12.38 1.00
CA PRO A 189 11.96 -11.75 1.11
C PRO A 189 12.46 -11.76 2.55
N ILE A 190 13.77 -11.74 2.70
CA ILE A 190 14.41 -11.72 4.01
C ILE A 190 14.69 -10.27 4.41
N ALA A 191 14.29 -9.91 5.65
CA ALA A 191 14.84 -8.77 6.36
C ALA A 191 16.00 -9.29 7.23
N CYS A 192 17.21 -8.96 6.84
CA CYS A 192 18.40 -9.27 7.62
C CYS A 192 18.59 -8.23 8.71
N ILE A 193 18.80 -8.67 9.94
CA ILE A 193 19.06 -7.80 11.09
C ILE A 193 20.50 -7.97 11.49
N THR A 194 21.29 -6.90 11.44
CA THR A 194 22.69 -6.93 11.81
C THR A 194 22.85 -7.31 13.28
N GLN A 195 23.89 -8.11 13.55
CA GLN A 195 24.32 -8.50 14.88
C GLN A 195 25.83 -8.35 14.98
N ASN A 196 26.35 -8.33 16.21
CA ASN A 196 27.76 -8.24 16.51
C ASN A 196 28.36 -6.83 16.54
N HIS A 197 27.52 -5.76 16.41
CA HIS A 197 27.94 -4.38 16.64
C HIS A 197 27.29 -3.82 17.92
N GLY A 198 26.97 -4.69 18.88
CA GLY A 198 26.30 -4.31 20.14
C GLY A 198 24.81 -4.08 20.00
N GLU A 199 24.23 -4.40 18.85
CA GLU A 199 22.78 -4.33 18.63
C GLU A 199 22.05 -5.24 19.63
N THR A 200 21.06 -4.69 20.30
CA THR A 200 20.25 -5.43 21.25
C THR A 200 18.78 -5.22 20.95
N PHE A 201 18.13 -6.26 20.43
CA PHE A 201 16.67 -6.34 20.41
C PHE A 201 16.19 -6.86 21.76
N ASN A 202 15.99 -5.95 22.69
CA ASN A 202 15.40 -6.27 23.98
C ASN A 202 13.86 -6.37 23.88
N SER A 203 13.20 -6.75 24.96
CA SER A 203 11.74 -6.85 25.00
C SER A 203 11.02 -5.55 24.62
N ASP A 204 11.69 -4.40 24.71
CA ASP A 204 11.08 -3.09 24.41
C ASP A 204 11.06 -2.75 22.92
N ALA A 205 11.77 -3.51 22.07
CA ALA A 205 11.86 -3.31 20.63
C ALA A 205 11.31 -4.51 19.81
N SER A 206 10.65 -5.47 20.47
CA SER A 206 10.10 -6.66 19.79
C SER A 206 9.04 -6.32 18.75
N ALA A 207 8.29 -5.24 18.94
CA ALA A 207 7.26 -4.80 17.99
C ALA A 207 7.84 -4.38 16.63
N LEU A 208 9.12 -3.97 16.54
CA LEU A 208 9.76 -3.74 15.26
C LEU A 208 9.84 -5.02 14.43
N LEU A 209 10.14 -6.15 15.09
CA LEU A 209 10.17 -7.46 14.41
C LEU A 209 8.78 -7.87 13.93
N ASP A 210 7.75 -7.60 14.76
CA ASP A 210 6.37 -7.88 14.39
C ASP A 210 5.97 -7.06 13.14
N VAL A 211 6.31 -5.78 13.07
CA VAL A 211 6.03 -4.91 11.92
C VAL A 211 6.74 -5.41 10.64
N LEU A 212 7.98 -5.89 10.74
CA LEU A 212 8.69 -6.50 9.61
C LEU A 212 7.97 -7.74 9.09
N VAL A 213 7.53 -8.62 9.99
CA VAL A 213 6.75 -9.82 9.61
C VAL A 213 5.40 -9.42 9.01
N GLU A 214 4.74 -8.39 9.55
CA GLU A 214 3.49 -7.85 9.02
C GLU A 214 3.61 -7.35 7.58
N THR A 215 4.77 -6.77 7.28
CA THR A 215 5.07 -6.27 5.94
C THR A 215 5.50 -7.38 4.97
N GLY A 216 5.53 -8.65 5.43
CA GLY A 216 5.78 -9.81 4.58
C GLY A 216 7.21 -10.31 4.57
N TYR A 217 8.11 -9.78 5.40
CA TYR A 217 9.48 -10.25 5.50
C TYR A 217 9.63 -11.45 6.43
N ARG A 218 10.50 -12.38 6.05
CA ARG A 218 11.09 -13.34 7.00
C ARG A 218 12.29 -12.68 7.67
N ILE A 219 12.40 -12.82 8.99
CA ILE A 219 13.51 -12.21 9.74
C ILE A 219 14.66 -13.18 9.83
N GLN A 220 15.86 -12.70 9.52
CA GLN A 220 17.11 -13.43 9.70
C GLN A 220 18.16 -12.54 10.35
N PRO A 221 18.63 -12.88 11.57
CA PRO A 221 19.81 -12.24 12.12
C PRO A 221 21.04 -12.58 11.30
N ILE A 222 21.96 -11.62 11.13
CA ILE A 222 23.19 -11.80 10.35
C ILE A 222 24.40 -11.16 11.04
N ASN A 223 25.51 -11.90 11.05
CA ASN A 223 26.81 -11.38 11.45
C ASN A 223 27.65 -11.12 10.20
N LEU A 224 27.74 -9.87 9.79
CA LEU A 224 28.43 -9.46 8.56
C LEU A 224 29.92 -9.79 8.57
N ALA A 225 30.56 -9.92 9.75
CA ALA A 225 31.96 -10.30 9.87
C ALA A 225 32.22 -11.76 9.44
N THR A 226 31.24 -12.65 9.62
CA THR A 226 31.44 -14.11 9.44
C THR A 226 30.49 -14.72 8.40
N GLU A 227 29.44 -14.03 8.01
CA GLU A 227 28.40 -14.53 7.13
C GLU A 227 28.28 -13.69 5.86
N GLU A 228 27.86 -14.33 4.77
CA GLU A 228 27.48 -13.65 3.54
C GLU A 228 25.99 -13.29 3.58
N ILE A 229 25.62 -12.17 2.96
CA ILE A 229 24.21 -11.74 2.89
C ILE A 229 23.46 -12.70 1.97
N PRO A 230 22.35 -13.32 2.42
CA PRO A 230 21.54 -14.20 1.58
C PRO A 230 21.04 -13.49 0.32
N GLU A 231 20.96 -14.23 -0.79
CA GLU A 231 20.46 -13.69 -2.07
C GLU A 231 19.00 -13.20 -1.99
N GLU A 232 18.20 -13.82 -1.11
CA GLU A 232 16.80 -13.44 -0.87
C GLU A 232 16.66 -12.24 0.08
N CYS A 233 17.76 -11.74 0.66
CA CYS A 233 17.73 -10.54 1.50
C CYS A 233 17.38 -9.32 0.63
N ARG A 234 16.34 -8.59 1.03
CA ARG A 234 15.90 -7.37 0.36
C ARG A 234 15.93 -6.14 1.25
N LEU A 235 15.97 -6.37 2.55
CA LEU A 235 16.02 -5.30 3.55
C LEU A 235 17.08 -5.63 4.59
N MET A 236 18.02 -4.72 4.80
CA MET A 236 18.96 -4.74 5.91
C MET A 236 18.47 -3.80 7.01
N VAL A 237 18.40 -4.28 8.24
CA VAL A 237 18.02 -3.45 9.40
C VAL A 237 19.20 -3.35 10.35
N VAL A 238 19.67 -2.12 10.55
CA VAL A 238 20.72 -1.78 11.51
C VAL A 238 20.03 -1.03 12.67
N TYR A 239 19.93 -1.69 13.83
CA TYR A 239 19.21 -1.14 14.97
C TYR A 239 20.12 -0.95 16.17
N ASN A 240 20.39 0.31 16.54
CA ASN A 240 21.13 0.67 17.73
C ASN A 240 22.56 0.06 17.79
N PRO A 241 23.40 0.17 16.75
CA PRO A 241 24.76 -0.29 16.82
C PRO A 241 25.58 0.55 17.83
N THR A 242 26.43 -0.10 18.62
CA THR A 242 27.33 0.53 19.60
C THR A 242 28.81 0.32 19.30
N ASP A 243 29.12 -0.65 18.45
CA ASP A 243 30.45 -0.94 17.94
C ASP A 243 30.50 -0.68 16.44
N ASP A 244 31.64 -0.22 15.93
CA ASP A 244 31.80 0.18 14.54
C ASP A 244 31.92 -0.99 13.59
N PHE A 245 31.56 -0.78 12.34
CA PHE A 245 31.64 -1.78 11.27
C PHE A 245 33.07 -1.90 10.74
N LEU A 246 33.45 -3.13 10.41
CA LEU A 246 34.78 -3.41 9.92
C LEU A 246 34.97 -2.89 8.49
N VAL A 247 36.14 -2.30 8.27
CA VAL A 247 36.66 -1.99 6.94
C VAL A 247 37.92 -2.83 6.67
N LYS A 248 38.22 -3.04 5.40
CA LYS A 248 39.47 -3.73 5.03
C LYS A 248 40.64 -2.82 5.33
N GLU A 249 41.51 -3.25 6.25
CA GLU A 249 42.77 -2.61 6.58
C GLU A 249 43.94 -3.56 6.37
N GLU A 250 44.94 -3.12 5.59
CA GLU A 250 46.10 -3.95 5.24
C GLU A 250 46.88 -4.36 6.51
N GLY A 251 46.98 -5.66 6.73
CA GLY A 251 47.66 -6.26 7.89
C GLY A 251 46.85 -6.31 9.19
N ILE A 252 45.58 -5.83 9.19
CA ILE A 252 44.68 -5.84 10.35
C ILE A 252 43.44 -6.68 10.08
N SER A 253 42.73 -6.42 9.00
CA SER A 253 41.50 -7.14 8.63
C SER A 253 41.38 -7.32 7.13
N ASP A 254 41.13 -8.53 6.68
CA ASP A 254 40.75 -8.83 5.29
C ASP A 254 39.23 -8.72 5.07
N ILE A 255 38.46 -8.57 6.14
CA ILE A 255 36.99 -8.49 6.13
C ILE A 255 36.57 -7.03 6.06
N SER A 256 35.65 -6.73 5.18
CA SER A 256 34.97 -5.43 5.13
C SER A 256 33.46 -5.61 5.16
N GLU A 257 32.83 -5.31 6.28
CA GLU A 257 31.39 -5.30 6.45
C GLU A 257 30.74 -4.17 5.65
N ILE A 258 31.42 -3.01 5.62
CA ILE A 258 30.98 -1.87 4.80
C ILE A 258 30.92 -2.24 3.31
N SER A 259 31.93 -2.97 2.79
CA SER A 259 31.90 -3.42 1.38
C SER A 259 30.77 -4.42 1.11
N LYS A 260 30.38 -5.24 2.08
CA LYS A 260 29.21 -6.13 1.95
C LYS A 260 27.91 -5.34 1.89
N LEU A 261 27.76 -4.30 2.72
CA LEU A 261 26.61 -3.40 2.66
C LEU A 261 26.54 -2.63 1.34
N ASP A 262 27.68 -2.20 0.82
CA ASP A 262 27.77 -1.49 -0.46
C ASP A 262 27.33 -2.41 -1.62
N VAL A 263 27.88 -3.62 -1.71
CA VAL A 263 27.44 -4.61 -2.70
C VAL A 263 25.96 -4.97 -2.56
N PHE A 264 25.46 -5.05 -1.33
CA PHE A 264 24.05 -5.31 -1.06
C PHE A 264 23.15 -4.19 -1.60
N LEU A 265 23.51 -2.93 -1.36
CA LEU A 265 22.75 -1.80 -1.90
C LEU A 265 22.93 -1.65 -3.42
N ASP A 266 24.10 -1.97 -3.96
CA ASP A 266 24.32 -2.06 -5.41
C ASP A 266 23.40 -3.11 -6.08
N GLY A 267 22.96 -4.11 -5.33
CA GLY A 267 21.96 -5.09 -5.74
C GLY A 267 20.52 -4.58 -5.73
N LEU A 268 20.29 -3.27 -5.69
CA LEU A 268 18.98 -2.62 -5.70
C LEU A 268 18.12 -3.01 -4.47
N ASN A 269 18.72 -3.14 -3.33
CA ASN A 269 18.07 -3.47 -2.06
C ASN A 269 17.87 -2.23 -1.18
N ALA A 270 17.34 -2.40 0.03
CA ALA A 270 17.09 -1.32 0.96
C ALA A 270 17.75 -1.55 2.32
N MET A 271 18.11 -0.46 3.00
CA MET A 271 18.63 -0.49 4.37
C MET A 271 17.83 0.48 5.26
N MET A 272 17.48 0.04 6.46
CA MET A 272 16.89 0.86 7.52
C MET A 272 17.86 1.00 8.68
N VAL A 273 18.12 2.23 9.09
CA VAL A 273 19.09 2.55 10.13
C VAL A 273 18.42 3.32 11.27
N PHE A 274 18.56 2.81 12.49
CA PHE A 274 18.11 3.46 13.71
C PHE A 274 19.31 3.78 14.60
N MET A 275 19.60 5.07 14.79
CA MET A 275 20.74 5.52 15.58
C MET A 275 20.28 6.15 16.89
N SER A 276 21.11 6.02 17.91
CA SER A 276 20.89 6.63 19.22
C SER A 276 21.90 7.75 19.48
N PRO A 277 21.46 8.91 20.00
CA PRO A 277 22.41 9.94 20.45
C PRO A 277 23.25 9.51 21.66
N ASP A 278 22.87 8.44 22.33
CA ASP A 278 23.60 7.92 23.49
C ASP A 278 24.73 6.95 23.12
N ASN A 279 24.79 6.54 21.83
CA ASN A 279 25.84 5.66 21.32
C ASN A 279 27.12 6.45 20.99
N PRO A 280 28.28 5.78 21.05
CA PRO A 280 29.54 6.36 20.57
C PRO A 280 29.45 6.67 19.07
N LYS A 281 30.38 7.47 18.59
CA LYS A 281 30.58 7.66 17.16
C LYS A 281 31.08 6.35 16.54
N LEU A 282 30.53 6.02 15.39
CA LEU A 282 30.89 4.85 14.57
C LEU A 282 31.57 5.36 13.30
N PRO A 283 32.88 5.64 13.32
CA PRO A 283 33.55 6.37 12.25
C PRO A 283 33.37 5.77 10.87
N HIS A 284 33.51 4.45 10.71
CA HIS A 284 33.41 3.82 9.40
C HIS A 284 31.96 3.74 8.93
N PHE A 285 31.03 3.39 9.83
CA PHE A 285 29.63 3.28 9.47
C PHE A 285 28.99 4.67 9.20
N GLU A 286 29.32 5.68 10.03
CA GLU A 286 28.82 7.04 9.81
C GLU A 286 29.42 7.66 8.54
N GLU A 287 30.69 7.41 8.20
CA GLU A 287 31.30 7.84 6.93
C GLU A 287 30.59 7.19 5.73
N TYR A 288 30.28 5.89 5.81
CA TYR A 288 29.48 5.21 4.78
C TYR A 288 28.08 5.81 4.63
N LEU A 289 27.41 6.14 5.73
CA LEU A 289 26.11 6.80 5.69
C LEU A 289 26.19 8.22 5.10
N GLU A 290 27.32 8.94 5.29
CA GLU A 290 27.53 10.25 4.65
C GLU A 290 27.57 10.13 3.11
N GLU A 291 28.01 9.00 2.54
CA GLU A 291 27.92 8.75 1.09
C GLU A 291 26.47 8.66 0.61
N TRP A 292 25.56 8.27 1.50
CA TRP A 292 24.10 8.21 1.27
C TRP A 292 23.38 9.50 1.70
N GLY A 293 24.12 10.56 2.00
CA GLY A 293 23.58 11.87 2.39
C GLY A 293 23.14 11.97 3.85
N ILE A 294 23.40 10.95 4.65
CA ILE A 294 22.95 10.87 6.04
C ILE A 294 24.12 11.17 6.97
N LYS A 295 24.08 12.33 7.62
CA LYS A 295 25.05 12.73 8.62
C LYS A 295 24.35 13.06 9.93
N PHE A 296 24.66 12.32 10.99
CA PHE A 296 24.12 12.57 12.30
C PHE A 296 24.84 13.77 12.97
N LEU A 297 24.07 14.75 13.46
CA LEU A 297 24.64 15.98 13.98
C LEU A 297 25.36 15.73 15.29
N ARG A 298 26.65 16.03 15.29
CA ARG A 298 27.52 16.02 16.47
C ARG A 298 28.11 17.43 16.71
N TYR A 299 28.34 17.74 17.95
CA TYR A 299 28.85 19.04 18.38
C TYR A 299 30.15 18.87 19.19
N THR A 300 31.21 19.49 18.72
CA THR A 300 32.45 19.56 19.49
C THR A 300 32.38 20.74 20.47
N ASP A 301 32.34 20.47 21.77
CA ASP A 301 32.29 21.53 22.79
C ASP A 301 33.64 22.25 22.89
N PRO A 302 33.70 23.54 22.60
CA PRO A 302 34.95 24.30 22.69
C PRO A 302 35.56 24.34 24.09
N ALA A 303 34.76 24.03 25.12
CA ALA A 303 35.22 24.11 26.51
C ALA A 303 36.10 22.92 26.91
N ASP A 304 35.85 21.73 26.36
CA ASP A 304 36.56 20.49 26.69
C ASP A 304 37.13 19.74 25.47
N GLY A 305 36.84 20.23 24.26
CA GLY A 305 37.28 19.62 22.99
C GLY A 305 36.66 18.28 22.68
N ARG A 306 35.60 17.85 23.40
CA ARG A 306 34.93 16.57 23.19
C ARG A 306 33.75 16.72 22.23
N GLU A 307 33.51 15.67 21.49
CA GLU A 307 32.37 15.55 20.59
C GLU A 307 31.16 14.94 21.34
N TYR A 308 30.00 15.55 21.20
CA TYR A 308 28.73 15.14 21.80
C TYR A 308 27.66 15.02 20.71
N SER A 309 26.83 14.00 20.78
CA SER A 309 25.65 13.89 19.92
C SER A 309 24.65 14.99 20.25
N ALA A 310 24.13 15.65 19.23
CA ALA A 310 23.03 16.59 19.39
C ALA A 310 21.71 15.89 19.56
N LYS A 311 20.80 16.46 20.36
CA LYS A 311 19.41 15.98 20.51
C LYS A 311 18.46 17.12 20.14
N VAL A 312 17.36 16.80 19.48
CA VAL A 312 16.28 17.76 19.22
C VAL A 312 15.40 17.84 20.46
N LYS A 313 15.12 19.07 20.86
CA LYS A 313 14.27 19.44 21.98
C LYS A 313 13.20 20.40 21.50
N ASP A 314 11.92 20.18 21.87
CA ASP A 314 10.84 21.12 21.60
C ASP A 314 9.93 21.21 22.82
N SER A 315 9.86 22.38 23.43
CA SER A 315 9.05 22.60 24.64
C SER A 315 7.57 22.84 24.31
N GLN A 316 7.21 23.12 23.06
CA GLN A 316 5.84 23.40 22.64
C GLN A 316 5.16 22.18 22.01
N ASN A 317 5.92 21.36 21.28
CA ASN A 317 5.40 20.17 20.58
C ASN A 317 5.96 18.87 21.18
N ALA A 318 6.06 18.81 22.50
CA ALA A 318 6.51 17.65 23.24
C ALA A 318 5.41 17.00 24.05
N LEU A 319 5.56 15.70 24.30
CA LEU A 319 4.73 14.90 25.19
C LEU A 319 5.26 14.88 26.64
N THR A 320 6.52 15.28 26.83
CA THR A 320 7.20 15.27 28.12
C THR A 320 7.72 16.68 28.49
N GLN A 321 7.82 16.96 29.79
CA GLN A 321 8.24 18.29 30.29
C GLN A 321 9.69 18.62 29.97
N ASP A 322 10.56 17.63 29.77
CA ASP A 322 11.95 17.81 29.36
C ASP A 322 12.09 18.25 27.90
N GLY A 323 11.00 18.13 27.10
CA GLY A 323 10.96 18.48 25.69
C GLY A 323 11.72 17.50 24.78
N LEU A 324 12.12 16.33 25.26
CA LEU A 324 12.90 15.33 24.49
C LEU A 324 12.05 14.24 23.84
N THR A 325 10.77 14.14 24.20
CA THR A 325 9.79 13.28 23.50
C THR A 325 8.90 14.19 22.66
N ILE A 326 9.23 14.36 21.40
CA ILE A 326 8.64 15.35 20.51
C ILE A 326 7.69 14.70 19.49
N ILE A 327 6.76 15.51 19.00
CA ILE A 327 5.90 15.14 17.85
C ILE A 327 6.60 15.66 16.60
N GLY A 328 6.76 14.81 15.59
CA GLY A 328 7.32 15.18 14.30
C GLY A 328 6.32 15.97 13.44
N ASP A 329 6.85 16.89 12.64
CA ASP A 329 6.10 17.61 11.63
C ASP A 329 6.18 16.87 10.28
N TYR A 330 5.03 16.72 9.64
CA TYR A 330 4.91 16.03 8.36
C TYR A 330 5.51 16.87 7.23
N THR A 331 6.35 16.26 6.41
CA THR A 331 6.73 16.87 5.13
C THR A 331 5.54 16.84 4.16
N THR A 332 5.43 17.87 3.30
CA THR A 332 4.26 18.04 2.42
C THR A 332 4.54 17.62 0.98
N SER A 333 5.79 17.31 0.64
CA SER A 333 6.25 17.09 -0.73
C SER A 333 7.39 16.09 -0.82
N GLY A 334 7.72 15.66 -2.03
CA GLY A 334 8.78 14.69 -2.30
C GLY A 334 8.45 13.26 -1.84
N LEU A 335 9.48 12.41 -1.83
CA LEU A 335 9.32 10.99 -1.45
C LEU A 335 8.84 10.81 0.00
N GLY A 336 9.24 11.70 0.91
CA GLY A 336 8.75 11.68 2.29
C GLY A 336 7.24 11.87 2.37
N ALA A 337 6.67 12.80 1.61
CA ALA A 337 5.24 13.00 1.54
C ALA A 337 4.52 11.77 0.95
N SER A 338 5.15 11.05 0.04
CA SER A 338 4.59 9.79 -0.50
C SER A 338 4.52 8.71 0.56
N ILE A 339 5.53 8.61 1.43
CA ILE A 339 5.58 7.63 2.52
C ILE A 339 4.41 7.80 3.48
N HIS A 340 4.14 9.03 3.92
CA HIS A 340 3.08 9.26 4.92
C HIS A 340 1.74 9.75 4.33
N LYS A 341 1.57 9.62 3.04
CA LYS A 341 0.37 10.02 2.30
C LYS A 341 -0.91 9.48 2.93
N ASP A 342 -0.93 8.20 3.22
CA ASP A 342 -2.12 7.52 3.70
C ASP A 342 -2.44 7.86 5.16
N MET A 343 -1.44 8.19 5.95
CA MET A 343 -1.63 8.67 7.33
C MET A 343 -2.35 10.02 7.39
N ARG A 344 -2.31 10.79 6.30
CA ARG A 344 -2.93 12.14 6.20
C ARG A 344 -4.30 12.12 5.50
N ALA A 345 -4.67 11.02 4.87
CA ALA A 345 -5.86 10.96 4.00
C ALA A 345 -7.19 10.99 4.77
N TYR A 346 -7.20 10.61 6.04
CA TYR A 346 -8.43 10.41 6.82
C TYR A 346 -8.50 11.32 8.06
N GLY A 347 -8.85 12.61 7.86
CA GLY A 347 -9.09 13.53 8.96
C GLY A 347 -7.82 14.12 9.57
N THR A 348 -7.72 14.13 10.92
CA THR A 348 -6.52 14.63 11.61
C THR A 348 -5.40 13.59 11.49
N PRO A 349 -4.23 13.95 10.96
CA PRO A 349 -3.10 13.03 10.84
C PRO A 349 -2.70 12.46 12.20
N ALA A 350 -2.31 11.18 12.22
CA ALA A 350 -1.80 10.54 13.42
C ALA A 350 -0.52 11.23 13.90
N LYS A 351 -0.35 11.38 15.21
CA LYS A 351 0.88 11.93 15.77
C LYS A 351 1.99 10.89 15.65
N VAL A 352 3.13 11.28 15.07
CA VAL A 352 4.35 10.48 15.05
C VAL A 352 5.30 11.01 16.10
N VAL A 353 5.79 10.12 16.96
CA VAL A 353 6.55 10.48 18.15
C VAL A 353 8.00 10.08 17.99
N PHE A 354 8.89 11.02 18.30
CA PHE A 354 10.34 10.84 18.35
C PHE A 354 10.83 11.13 19.76
N LYS A 355 11.53 10.20 20.37
CA LYS A 355 12.13 10.39 21.68
C LYS A 355 13.63 10.32 21.58
N ASN A 356 14.34 11.25 22.23
CA ASN A 356 15.80 11.33 22.19
C ASN A 356 16.34 11.30 20.75
N VAL A 357 15.79 12.10 19.84
CA VAL A 357 16.15 12.04 18.44
C VAL A 357 17.37 12.90 18.13
N MET A 358 18.32 12.31 17.43
CA MET A 358 19.48 12.99 16.86
C MET A 358 19.13 13.57 15.49
N PRO A 359 19.33 14.87 15.24
CA PRO A 359 19.03 15.44 13.94
C PRO A 359 19.97 14.93 12.86
N ILE A 360 19.42 14.76 11.65
CA ILE A 360 20.16 14.40 10.44
C ILE A 360 20.44 15.69 9.66
N VAL A 361 21.66 15.87 9.22
CA VAL A 361 22.08 16.98 8.36
C VAL A 361 22.65 16.41 7.05
N TYR A 362 22.60 17.18 5.99
CA TYR A 362 23.22 16.78 4.73
C TYR A 362 24.73 17.00 4.79
N PRO A 363 25.54 16.06 4.34
CA PRO A 363 26.98 16.25 4.18
C PRO A 363 27.28 17.37 3.17
N ASP A 364 28.44 18.01 3.29
CA ASP A 364 28.87 19.08 2.38
C ASP A 364 29.02 18.63 0.91
N THR A 365 29.08 17.34 0.68
CA THR A 365 29.12 16.71 -0.66
C THR A 365 27.78 16.77 -1.38
N TYR A 366 26.68 16.96 -0.65
CA TYR A 366 25.32 17.05 -1.20
C TYR A 366 24.93 18.49 -1.50
N GLN A 367 24.31 18.69 -2.65
CA GLN A 367 23.74 19.97 -3.04
C GLN A 367 22.26 20.01 -2.69
N ILE A 368 21.80 21.14 -2.15
CA ILE A 368 20.37 21.36 -1.92
C ILE A 368 19.77 21.89 -3.22
N VAL A 369 18.82 21.17 -3.76
CA VAL A 369 18.09 21.51 -4.98
C VAL A 369 16.63 21.79 -4.64
N THR A 370 16.07 22.79 -5.30
CA THR A 370 14.64 23.09 -5.22
C THR A 370 13.96 22.55 -6.49
N TYR A 371 13.01 21.65 -6.30
CA TYR A 371 12.17 21.16 -7.37
C TYR A 371 11.07 22.17 -7.67
N HIS A 372 10.92 22.55 -8.95
CA HIS A 372 9.86 23.41 -9.44
C HIS A 372 8.97 22.59 -10.38
N PRO A 373 7.70 22.39 -10.07
CA PRO A 373 6.77 21.59 -10.90
C PRO A 373 6.67 22.09 -12.34
N GLU A 374 6.82 23.40 -12.56
CA GLU A 374 6.79 24.03 -13.86
C GLU A 374 7.95 23.61 -14.80
N ASP A 375 9.08 23.19 -14.23
CA ASP A 375 10.25 22.77 -15.00
C ASP A 375 10.11 21.32 -15.51
N ASN A 376 9.22 20.51 -14.92
CA ASN A 376 9.04 19.12 -15.30
C ASN A 376 7.60 18.62 -15.07
N PRO A 377 6.63 19.14 -15.82
CA PRO A 377 5.19 18.88 -15.57
C PRO A 377 4.76 17.42 -15.78
N GLU A 378 5.58 16.61 -16.46
CA GLU A 378 5.20 15.21 -16.78
C GLU A 378 5.74 14.18 -15.77
N SER A 379 6.66 14.54 -14.90
CA SER A 379 7.45 13.52 -14.17
C SER A 379 7.07 13.24 -12.72
N SER A 380 6.28 14.08 -12.04
CA SER A 380 6.16 13.92 -10.57
C SER A 380 4.74 13.91 -10.01
N GLY A 381 3.72 14.30 -10.74
CA GLY A 381 2.36 14.39 -10.19
C GLY A 381 2.22 15.34 -8.97
N THR A 382 3.31 16.04 -8.56
CA THR A 382 3.30 17.03 -7.48
C THR A 382 3.18 18.42 -8.07
N THR A 383 2.27 19.21 -7.51
CA THR A 383 2.06 20.62 -7.87
C THR A 383 2.81 21.57 -6.94
N GLU A 384 3.47 21.05 -5.91
CA GLU A 384 4.14 21.85 -4.88
C GLU A 384 5.66 21.85 -5.09
N GLN A 385 6.28 23.03 -4.87
CA GLN A 385 7.72 23.20 -4.81
C GLN A 385 8.27 22.58 -3.53
N PHE A 386 9.39 21.85 -3.63
CA PHE A 386 10.07 21.27 -2.47
C PHE A 386 11.59 21.24 -2.64
N THR A 387 12.30 21.11 -1.52
CA THR A 387 13.75 20.99 -1.50
C THR A 387 14.18 19.57 -1.11
N TYR A 388 15.27 19.10 -1.70
CA TYR A 388 15.91 17.84 -1.37
C TYR A 388 17.42 17.95 -1.57
N GLY A 389 18.16 17.05 -0.93
CA GLY A 389 19.60 16.94 -1.16
C GLY A 389 19.88 16.02 -2.35
N THR A 390 20.81 16.37 -3.21
CA THR A 390 21.23 15.52 -4.33
C THR A 390 22.76 15.44 -4.40
N TYR A 391 23.23 14.27 -4.79
CA TYR A 391 24.63 14.00 -5.08
C TYR A 391 24.72 13.28 -6.42
N MET A 392 25.60 13.74 -7.28
CA MET A 392 25.89 13.07 -8.55
C MET A 392 27.37 12.72 -8.58
N SER A 393 27.67 11.45 -8.65
CA SER A 393 29.03 10.96 -8.79
C SER A 393 29.58 11.21 -10.19
N SER A 394 30.90 11.21 -10.34
CA SER A 394 31.57 11.26 -11.65
C SER A 394 31.24 10.05 -12.55
N ALA A 395 30.78 8.96 -11.96
CA ALA A 395 30.34 7.75 -12.66
C ALA A 395 28.87 7.79 -13.09
N GLY A 396 28.15 8.90 -12.81
CA GLY A 396 26.74 9.07 -13.19
C GLY A 396 25.74 8.46 -12.19
N VAL A 397 26.19 8.06 -11.02
CA VAL A 397 25.30 7.64 -9.93
C VAL A 397 24.65 8.87 -9.34
N ASN A 398 23.33 8.87 -9.25
CA ASN A 398 22.53 9.95 -8.65
C ASN A 398 21.86 9.45 -7.37
N ARG A 399 22.13 10.11 -6.26
CA ARG A 399 21.52 9.87 -4.95
C ARG A 399 20.74 11.08 -4.51
N ASP A 400 19.46 10.91 -4.27
CA ASP A 400 18.57 11.97 -3.80
C ASP A 400 18.10 11.65 -2.38
N ILE A 401 18.32 12.55 -1.42
CA ILE A 401 17.85 12.41 -0.05
C ILE A 401 16.67 13.34 0.20
N TYR A 402 15.61 12.79 0.78
CA TYR A 402 14.35 13.47 1.08
C TYR A 402 14.07 13.45 2.57
N ASP A 403 13.50 14.53 3.08
CA ASP A 403 12.98 14.61 4.43
C ASP A 403 11.68 13.77 4.52
N VAL A 404 11.57 12.92 5.52
CA VAL A 404 10.34 12.18 5.82
C VAL A 404 9.58 12.85 6.94
N PHE A 405 10.27 13.17 8.04
CA PHE A 405 9.77 13.95 9.16
C PHE A 405 10.80 14.99 9.60
N THR A 406 10.30 16.15 9.92
CA THR A 406 11.10 17.25 10.48
C THR A 406 10.61 17.64 11.88
N SER A 407 11.36 18.46 12.58
CA SER A 407 10.89 19.16 13.78
C SER A 407 9.91 20.28 13.42
N TYR A 408 9.16 20.76 14.39
CA TYR A 408 8.50 22.05 14.26
C TYR A 408 9.52 23.21 14.34
N PRO A 409 9.15 24.43 13.86
CA PRO A 409 10.01 25.61 13.90
C PRO A 409 10.40 26.07 15.31
N THR A 410 9.71 25.58 16.34
CA THR A 410 9.92 25.88 17.76
C THR A 410 11.02 25.03 18.41
N ALA A 411 11.57 24.08 17.66
CA ALA A 411 12.56 23.14 18.17
C ALA A 411 13.95 23.78 18.30
N GLU A 412 14.71 23.26 19.24
CA GLU A 412 16.12 23.58 19.48
C GLU A 412 16.96 22.31 19.43
N THR A 413 18.23 22.43 19.11
CA THR A 413 19.20 21.35 19.30
C THR A 413 20.02 21.61 20.56
N VAL A 414 20.20 20.55 21.35
CA VAL A 414 20.96 20.58 22.60
C VAL A 414 22.07 19.54 22.59
N ALA A 415 23.26 19.91 23.05
CA ALA A 415 24.37 18.98 23.24
C ALA A 415 25.16 19.40 24.51
N ASN A 416 25.61 18.44 25.30
CA ASN A 416 26.29 18.67 26.56
C ASN A 416 25.58 19.72 27.48
N GLY A 417 24.22 19.65 27.52
CA GLY A 417 23.41 20.58 28.32
C GLY A 417 23.32 22.02 27.79
N LYS A 418 23.87 22.31 26.62
CA LYS A 418 23.82 23.62 25.95
C LYS A 418 22.92 23.59 24.73
N THR A 419 22.17 24.67 24.49
CA THR A 419 21.50 24.90 23.20
C THR A 419 22.56 25.31 22.19
N ILE A 420 22.65 24.56 21.08
CA ILE A 420 23.63 24.75 20.01
C ILE A 420 23.01 25.28 18.71
N GLY A 421 21.69 25.24 18.58
CA GLY A 421 20.95 25.74 17.43
C GLY A 421 19.48 25.86 17.71
N SER A 422 18.76 26.61 16.86
CA SER A 422 17.31 26.76 16.91
C SER A 422 16.75 26.64 15.51
N ALA A 423 15.65 25.88 15.36
CA ALA A 423 14.92 25.78 14.12
C ALA A 423 14.15 27.07 13.78
N ASN A 424 13.69 27.19 12.55
CA ASN A 424 12.80 28.25 12.10
C ASN A 424 11.89 27.70 10.99
N GLU A 425 11.02 28.52 10.41
CA GLU A 425 10.06 28.09 9.39
C GLU A 425 10.70 27.50 8.12
N THR A 426 11.90 27.95 7.78
CA THR A 426 12.61 27.53 6.55
C THR A 426 13.73 26.52 6.80
N ASP A 427 14.16 26.38 8.06
CA ASP A 427 15.27 25.48 8.42
C ASP A 427 14.87 24.68 9.67
N LYS A 428 14.23 23.55 9.45
CA LYS A 428 13.78 22.60 10.46
C LYS A 428 14.79 21.47 10.61
N TYR A 429 14.84 20.85 11.78
CA TYR A 429 15.71 19.70 12.00
C TYR A 429 15.07 18.44 11.39
N ARG A 430 15.83 17.68 10.60
CA ARG A 430 15.43 16.41 10.02
C ARG A 430 15.52 15.32 11.08
N LEU A 431 14.39 14.67 11.36
CA LEU A 431 14.27 13.59 12.34
C LEU A 431 14.39 12.23 11.68
N MET A 432 13.95 12.18 10.43
CA MET A 432 13.90 10.98 9.60
C MET A 432 14.05 11.35 8.14
N THR A 433 14.87 10.60 7.41
CA THR A 433 15.15 10.81 5.99
C THR A 433 15.12 9.50 5.21
N VAL A 434 14.93 9.60 3.90
CA VAL A 434 15.10 8.50 2.95
C VAL A 434 15.94 8.95 1.78
N THR A 435 17.00 8.21 1.48
CA THR A 435 17.84 8.40 0.31
C THR A 435 17.46 7.37 -0.74
N ARG A 436 17.34 7.81 -1.97
CA ARG A 436 17.09 6.95 -3.13
C ARG A 436 18.25 7.08 -4.11
N GLU A 437 18.81 5.96 -4.52
CA GLU A 437 19.69 5.85 -5.68
C GLU A 437 18.94 5.13 -6.79
N GLN A 438 18.66 5.83 -7.88
CA GLN A 438 17.93 5.29 -9.01
C GLN A 438 18.89 4.84 -10.12
N ARG A 439 18.67 3.61 -10.60
CA ARG A 439 19.44 3.02 -11.73
C ARG A 439 18.50 2.57 -12.83
N MET A 440 18.87 2.83 -14.07
CA MET A 440 18.18 2.27 -15.21
C MET A 440 18.60 0.81 -15.39
N ILE A 441 17.64 -0.10 -15.36
CA ILE A 441 17.87 -1.53 -15.63
C ILE A 441 17.87 -1.77 -17.14
N ASP A 442 16.93 -1.14 -17.83
CA ASP A 442 16.82 -1.14 -19.29
C ASP A 442 16.32 0.23 -19.80
N ASN A 443 16.02 0.34 -21.09
CA ASN A 443 15.59 1.61 -21.70
C ASN A 443 14.23 2.12 -21.19
N SER A 444 13.47 1.32 -20.45
CA SER A 444 12.10 1.63 -20.03
C SER A 444 11.89 1.47 -18.52
N ASN A 445 12.74 0.68 -17.85
CA ASN A 445 12.58 0.32 -16.46
C ASN A 445 13.72 0.86 -15.61
N ALA A 446 13.37 1.51 -14.53
CA ALA A 446 14.30 1.94 -13.48
C ALA A 446 13.93 1.26 -12.17
N ASP A 447 14.92 0.84 -11.40
CA ASP A 447 14.76 0.42 -10.00
C ASP A 447 15.68 1.24 -9.12
N SER A 448 15.52 1.14 -7.81
CA SER A 448 16.23 1.99 -6.88
C SER A 448 16.70 1.23 -5.65
N SER A 449 17.84 1.65 -5.15
CA SER A 449 18.29 1.32 -3.80
C SER A 449 17.81 2.41 -2.84
N TYR A 450 17.57 2.02 -1.59
CA TYR A 450 17.12 2.97 -0.58
C TYR A 450 17.91 2.83 0.71
N VAL A 451 18.22 3.98 1.33
CA VAL A 451 18.66 4.02 2.72
C VAL A 451 17.73 4.95 3.49
N TRP A 452 16.98 4.37 4.41
CA TRP A 452 16.10 5.06 5.32
C TRP A 452 16.78 5.21 6.68
N ALA A 453 16.74 6.37 7.28
CA ALA A 453 17.42 6.65 8.54
C ALA A 453 16.53 7.40 9.51
N CYS A 454 16.57 6.98 10.77
CA CYS A 454 15.95 7.63 11.91
C CYS A 454 16.99 7.89 13.00
N GLY A 455 17.08 9.12 13.47
CA GLY A 455 18.00 9.52 14.56
C GLY A 455 17.53 9.11 15.96
N SER A 456 16.56 8.17 16.06
CA SER A 456 16.00 7.72 17.33
C SER A 456 15.72 6.22 17.32
N ILE A 457 16.36 5.47 18.20
CA ILE A 457 16.00 4.08 18.47
C ILE A 457 14.69 3.97 19.26
N ASP A 458 14.39 4.96 20.10
CA ASP A 458 13.18 4.99 20.89
C ASP A 458 11.92 5.08 20.00
N PHE A 459 12.06 5.58 18.76
CA PHE A 459 10.99 5.60 17.76
C PHE A 459 10.38 4.21 17.52
N ALA A 460 11.20 3.17 17.52
CA ALA A 460 10.82 1.79 17.23
C ALA A 460 10.51 0.96 18.49
N LYS A 461 10.39 1.60 19.67
CA LYS A 461 10.02 0.89 20.89
C LYS A 461 8.54 0.53 20.94
N ASN A 462 8.24 -0.58 21.62
CA ASN A 462 6.88 -1.12 21.78
C ASN A 462 5.87 -0.07 22.28
N VAL A 463 6.28 0.81 23.19
CA VAL A 463 5.42 1.88 23.72
C VAL A 463 4.87 2.82 22.64
N PHE A 464 5.56 2.97 21.53
CA PHE A 464 5.12 3.78 20.39
C PHE A 464 4.57 2.92 19.25
N LEU A 465 5.16 1.76 18.97
CA LEU A 465 4.73 0.88 17.88
C LEU A 465 3.42 0.13 18.20
N GLN A 466 3.19 -0.26 19.45
CA GLN A 466 1.97 -0.93 19.85
C GLN A 466 0.85 0.02 20.31
N SER A 467 1.03 1.33 20.06
CA SER A 467 0.08 2.34 20.51
C SER A 467 -0.88 2.77 19.41
N ASN A 468 -2.18 2.65 19.64
CA ASN A 468 -3.23 3.17 18.76
C ASN A 468 -3.30 4.70 18.69
N THR A 469 -2.54 5.39 19.55
CA THR A 469 -2.55 6.86 19.62
C THR A 469 -1.52 7.47 18.66
N TYR A 470 -0.51 6.70 18.29
CA TYR A 470 0.62 7.16 17.49
C TYR A 470 0.70 6.42 16.15
N GLY A 471 1.12 7.12 15.11
CA GLY A 471 1.27 6.58 13.77
C GLY A 471 2.67 6.03 13.48
N ASN A 472 3.45 5.65 14.50
CA ASN A 472 4.82 5.16 14.32
C ASN A 472 4.86 3.84 13.52
N THR A 473 3.94 2.93 13.80
CA THR A 473 3.81 1.64 13.07
C THR A 473 3.42 1.86 11.63
N ASP A 474 2.39 2.68 11.40
CA ASP A 474 1.93 2.99 10.04
C ASP A 474 3.06 3.60 9.21
N LEU A 475 3.83 4.52 9.81
CA LEU A 475 4.97 5.14 9.14
C LEU A 475 6.03 4.11 8.73
N LEU A 476 6.36 3.15 9.60
CA LEU A 476 7.30 2.07 9.25
C LEU A 476 6.77 1.21 8.10
N MET A 477 5.51 0.79 8.18
CA MET A 477 4.87 -0.04 7.14
C MET A 477 4.85 0.70 5.79
N TYR A 478 4.43 1.95 5.78
CA TYR A 478 4.42 2.76 4.55
C TYR A 478 5.82 3.08 4.03
N SER A 479 6.82 3.22 4.91
CA SER A 479 8.22 3.37 4.49
C SER A 479 8.72 2.14 3.76
N MET A 480 8.50 0.94 4.31
CA MET A 480 8.87 -0.33 3.69
C MET A 480 8.13 -0.54 2.37
N HIS A 481 6.84 -0.26 2.35
CA HIS A 481 6.02 -0.34 1.14
C HIS A 481 6.50 0.63 0.04
N THR A 482 6.86 1.86 0.41
CA THR A 482 7.37 2.86 -0.55
C THR A 482 8.74 2.47 -1.09
N MET A 483 9.60 1.87 -0.29
CA MET A 483 10.89 1.33 -0.76
C MET A 483 10.71 0.12 -1.69
N GLY A 484 9.56 -0.57 -1.62
CA GLY A 484 9.16 -1.63 -2.55
C GLY A 484 10.09 -2.83 -2.56
N LYS A 485 10.73 -3.15 -1.42
CA LYS A 485 11.66 -4.30 -1.29
C LYS A 485 11.03 -5.53 -0.65
N GLU A 486 9.81 -5.42 -0.18
CA GLU A 486 8.94 -6.57 0.01
C GLU A 486 8.80 -7.33 -1.32
N PHE A 487 8.50 -8.61 -1.25
CA PHE A 487 8.35 -9.40 -2.46
C PHE A 487 7.24 -8.83 -3.33
N VAL A 488 7.67 -8.18 -4.40
CA VAL A 488 6.78 -7.67 -5.44
C VAL A 488 6.95 -8.58 -6.64
N PRO A 489 5.92 -9.32 -7.01
CA PRO A 489 5.97 -10.15 -8.20
C PRO A 489 6.37 -9.32 -9.42
N VAL A 490 7.47 -9.71 -10.05
CA VAL A 490 7.91 -9.10 -11.32
C VAL A 490 6.88 -9.44 -12.39
N GLY A 491 6.48 -8.44 -13.18
CA GLY A 491 5.56 -8.64 -14.31
C GLY A 491 4.07 -8.45 -14.02
N LEU A 492 3.69 -8.13 -12.78
CA LEU A 492 2.31 -7.72 -12.48
C LEU A 492 2.14 -6.22 -12.70
N GLU A 493 1.45 -5.88 -13.77
CA GLU A 493 1.19 -4.50 -14.15
C GLU A 493 0.05 -3.89 -13.32
N LEU A 494 0.13 -2.58 -13.08
CA LEU A 494 -0.97 -1.82 -12.48
C LEU A 494 -2.10 -1.67 -13.51
N LYS A 495 -3.32 -1.96 -13.09
CA LYS A 495 -4.50 -1.78 -13.93
C LYS A 495 -5.02 -0.35 -13.79
N ILE A 496 -4.70 0.49 -14.76
CA ILE A 496 -5.04 1.92 -14.75
C ILE A 496 -6.55 2.09 -14.95
N PHE A 497 -7.19 2.89 -14.08
CA PHE A 497 -8.58 3.27 -14.25
C PHE A 497 -8.70 4.24 -15.42
N ASP A 498 -9.42 3.82 -16.44
CA ASP A 498 -9.76 4.70 -17.57
C ASP A 498 -10.76 5.76 -17.08
N ASN A 499 -10.35 7.01 -17.07
CA ASN A 499 -11.21 8.11 -16.65
C ASN A 499 -12.23 8.41 -17.77
N THR A 500 -13.20 7.51 -17.92
CA THR A 500 -14.27 7.61 -18.92
C THR A 500 -15.35 8.63 -18.55
N LYS A 501 -15.08 9.56 -17.63
CA LYS A 501 -15.98 10.68 -17.40
C LYS A 501 -16.08 11.46 -18.72
N ILE A 502 -17.25 11.44 -19.35
CA ILE A 502 -17.51 12.26 -20.52
C ILE A 502 -17.49 13.70 -20.02
N GLU A 503 -16.39 14.38 -20.24
CA GLU A 503 -16.23 15.78 -19.86
C GLU A 503 -17.32 16.63 -20.52
N GLY A 504 -18.00 17.46 -19.74
CA GLY A 504 -19.05 18.35 -20.21
C GLY A 504 -20.46 17.74 -20.28
N LEU A 505 -20.67 16.49 -19.85
CA LEU A 505 -22.01 15.93 -19.77
C LEU A 505 -22.74 16.50 -18.53
N THR A 506 -23.73 17.36 -18.77
CA THR A 506 -24.60 17.86 -17.71
C THR A 506 -25.55 16.76 -17.22
N THR A 507 -25.97 16.80 -15.95
CA THR A 507 -26.94 15.84 -15.37
C THR A 507 -28.22 15.77 -16.21
N ALA A 508 -28.71 16.91 -16.71
CA ALA A 508 -29.89 16.97 -17.59
C ALA A 508 -29.67 16.23 -18.93
N ALA A 509 -28.46 16.30 -19.51
CA ALA A 509 -28.16 15.58 -20.74
C ALA A 509 -28.01 14.07 -20.46
N ALA A 510 -27.41 13.67 -19.34
CA ALA A 510 -27.32 12.27 -18.93
C ALA A 510 -28.71 11.65 -18.73
N ASP A 511 -29.62 12.35 -18.06
CA ASP A 511 -31.00 11.93 -17.90
C ASP A 511 -31.72 11.78 -19.26
N GLN A 512 -31.52 12.72 -20.16
CA GLN A 512 -32.14 12.69 -21.49
C GLN A 512 -31.64 11.47 -22.29
N TYR A 513 -30.35 11.16 -22.27
CA TYR A 513 -29.80 9.95 -22.92
C TYR A 513 -30.34 8.68 -22.27
N THR A 514 -30.40 8.61 -20.96
CA THR A 514 -30.93 7.47 -20.21
C THR A 514 -32.39 7.20 -20.58
N TRP A 515 -33.25 8.20 -20.55
CA TRP A 515 -34.67 8.08 -20.96
C TRP A 515 -34.80 7.69 -22.43
N THR A 516 -33.97 8.23 -23.31
CA THR A 516 -33.99 7.90 -24.74
C THR A 516 -33.62 6.42 -24.94
N LEU A 517 -32.59 5.92 -24.29
CA LEU A 517 -32.14 4.52 -24.39
C LEU A 517 -33.17 3.53 -23.81
N ILE A 518 -33.91 3.91 -22.79
CA ILE A 518 -34.95 3.07 -22.18
C ILE A 518 -36.22 3.06 -23.05
N ILE A 519 -36.69 4.24 -23.47
CA ILE A 519 -38.00 4.38 -24.16
C ILE A 519 -37.92 3.96 -25.62
N LEU A 520 -36.81 4.25 -26.33
CA LEU A 520 -36.71 4.04 -27.76
C LEU A 520 -36.84 2.55 -28.15
N PRO A 521 -36.15 1.57 -27.52
CA PRO A 521 -36.32 0.16 -27.84
C PRO A 521 -37.73 -0.34 -27.54
N ALA A 522 -38.32 0.08 -26.43
CA ALA A 522 -39.68 -0.28 -26.06
C ALA A 522 -40.69 0.25 -27.06
N ALA A 523 -40.57 1.51 -27.50
CA ALA A 523 -41.43 2.11 -28.50
C ALA A 523 -41.30 1.41 -29.88
N ILE A 524 -40.07 1.11 -30.32
CA ILE A 524 -39.83 0.37 -31.57
C ILE A 524 -40.51 -0.99 -31.51
N THR A 525 -40.33 -1.73 -30.42
CA THR A 525 -40.94 -3.07 -30.23
C THR A 525 -42.45 -2.99 -30.25
N PHE A 526 -43.03 -1.99 -29.60
CA PHE A 526 -44.49 -1.74 -29.60
C PHE A 526 -45.01 -1.42 -30.99
N VAL A 527 -44.33 -0.53 -31.73
CA VAL A 527 -44.73 -0.17 -33.11
C VAL A 527 -44.65 -1.36 -34.04
N VAL A 528 -43.52 -2.11 -34.03
CA VAL A 528 -43.35 -3.31 -34.86
C VAL A 528 -44.38 -4.37 -34.50
N GLY A 529 -44.60 -4.63 -33.22
CA GLY A 529 -45.63 -5.56 -32.74
C GLY A 529 -47.05 -5.16 -33.20
N SER A 530 -47.37 -3.85 -33.08
CA SER A 530 -48.66 -3.34 -33.55
C SER A 530 -48.84 -3.49 -35.06
N VAL A 531 -47.84 -3.19 -35.87
CA VAL A 531 -47.86 -3.38 -37.33
C VAL A 531 -48.08 -4.86 -37.71
N VAL A 532 -47.39 -5.76 -37.03
CA VAL A 532 -47.53 -7.23 -37.25
C VAL A 532 -48.95 -7.67 -36.90
N ILE A 533 -49.52 -7.22 -35.78
CA ILE A 533 -50.87 -7.58 -35.36
C ILE A 533 -51.91 -7.02 -36.35
N ILE A 534 -51.76 -5.75 -36.79
CA ILE A 534 -52.66 -5.13 -37.77
C ILE A 534 -52.59 -5.85 -39.11
N ARG A 535 -51.39 -6.13 -39.61
CA ARG A 535 -51.21 -6.90 -40.86
C ARG A 535 -51.88 -8.28 -40.78
N ARG A 536 -51.71 -9.00 -39.69
CA ARG A 536 -52.31 -10.33 -39.49
C ARG A 536 -53.84 -10.31 -39.35
N LYS A 537 -54.43 -9.18 -38.96
CA LYS A 537 -55.88 -8.97 -38.83
C LYS A 537 -56.54 -8.66 -40.16
N TYR A 538 -55.81 -8.02 -41.08
CA TYR A 538 -56.35 -7.55 -42.37
C TYR A 538 -55.81 -8.32 -43.58
N SER A 539 -54.91 -9.30 -43.41
CA SER A 539 -54.55 -10.33 -44.35
C SER A 539 -55.35 -11.60 -44.08
#